data_9818166f209eba7f20b9420a0bc2e151
#
_entry.id   9818166f209eba7f20b9420a0bc2e151
#
_cell.length_a   1.000
_cell.length_b   1.000
_cell.length_c   1.000
_cell.angle_alpha   90.00
_cell.angle_beta   90.00
_cell.angle_gamma   90.00
#
_symmetry.space_group_name_H-M   'P 1'
#
loop_
_entity.id
_entity.type
_entity.pdbx_description
1 polymer ?
#
loop_
_entity_poly.entity_id
_entity_poly.type
_entity_poly.pdbx_seq_one_letter_code
_entity_poly.pdbx_strand_id
1 'polypeptide(L)'
;VRDCRLVGLLDLALEKDYVRSTIADYMNHLIDIGVAGFRIDASKHMWPGDIKAVLDKLHNLNTRWFSEGSKPFIFQEVIDLGGEPIKSQEYFGNGRVTEFKYGAKLGTVLRKWNGEKLAYLKNWGEGWGFMPSNRALVFVDNHDNQRGHGAGGASILTFWDSRLYKMGVGFMLAHPYGFTRVMSSFRWSRNFQNGVDVNDWIGPPNNNGVIKEVTINPDTTCGNDWVCEHRWRQIRNMVKFRNVVDGQPFTNWWDNGSNQVAFGRGNRGFIVFNNDDXXXXXXXXXXXXXXXXXXXXXXXXXXXXXXXXXXXXXXXXXXXXXXXXXXXXXXXXXXXXXXX
;
A
#
# COMPACT_ATOMS: atom_id res chain seq x y z
N VAL A 1 6.63 -3.89 -28.32
CA VAL A 1 5.79 -3.99 -27.12
C VAL A 1 4.51 -3.19 -27.30
N ARG A 2 4.64 -1.93 -27.74
CA ARG A 2 3.50 -1.00 -27.77
C ARG A 2 2.61 -1.13 -28.99
N ASP A 3 3.10 -1.78 -30.03
CA ASP A 3 2.36 -1.93 -31.28
C ASP A 3 2.11 -3.40 -31.61
N CYS A 4 2.06 -4.23 -30.58
CA CYS A 4 1.86 -5.67 -30.74
C CYS A 4 0.77 -6.13 -29.77
N ARG A 5 0.08 -7.17 -30.15
CA ARG A 5 -0.93 -7.77 -29.29
C ARG A 5 -0.28 -8.30 -28.02
N LEU A 6 -0.92 -8.03 -26.89
CA LEU A 6 -0.51 -8.59 -25.60
C LEU A 6 -1.23 -9.93 -25.44
N VAL A 7 -0.46 -11.00 -25.47
CA VAL A 7 -0.92 -12.39 -25.36
C VAL A 7 -2.14 -12.72 -26.24
N GLY A 8 -2.21 -12.14 -27.40
CA GLY A 8 -3.32 -12.44 -28.33
C GLY A 8 -4.54 -11.54 -28.18
N LEU A 9 -4.54 -10.63 -27.24
CA LEU A 9 -5.63 -9.64 -27.12
C LEU A 9 -5.57 -8.66 -28.28
N LEU A 10 -6.72 -8.27 -28.78
CA LEU A 10 -6.76 -7.28 -29.86
C LEU A 10 -6.29 -5.92 -29.34
N ASP A 11 -5.46 -5.28 -30.14
CA ASP A 11 -4.88 -4.00 -29.79
C ASP A 11 -5.66 -2.89 -30.50
N LEU A 12 -6.30 -2.03 -29.73
CA LEU A 12 -7.05 -0.92 -30.29
C LEU A 12 -6.10 0.11 -30.89
N ALA A 13 -6.53 0.72 -31.98
CA ALA A 13 -5.72 1.72 -32.69
C ALA A 13 -5.78 3.05 -31.95
N LEU A 14 -5.02 3.16 -30.87
CA LEU A 14 -5.09 4.30 -29.96
C LEU A 14 -4.55 5.59 -30.58
N GLU A 15 -3.90 5.49 -31.73
CA GLU A 15 -3.45 6.68 -32.46
C GLU A 15 -4.60 7.36 -33.21
N LYS A 16 -5.76 6.71 -33.35
CA LYS A 16 -6.91 7.26 -34.05
C LYS A 16 -7.78 8.09 -33.13
N ASP A 17 -8.14 9.28 -33.56
CA ASP A 17 -8.93 10.17 -32.69
C ASP A 17 -10.30 9.59 -32.34
N TYR A 18 -10.92 8.85 -33.24
CA TYR A 18 -12.19 8.20 -32.97
C TYR A 18 -12.06 7.23 -31.79
N VAL A 19 -10.98 6.43 -31.77
CA VAL A 19 -10.75 5.47 -30.67
C VAL A 19 -10.51 6.22 -29.36
N ARG A 20 -9.65 7.25 -29.39
CA ARG A 20 -9.37 8.07 -28.21
C ARG A 20 -10.63 8.69 -27.66
N SER A 21 -11.46 9.26 -28.53
CA SER A 21 -12.69 9.94 -28.11
C SER A 21 -13.72 8.95 -27.54
N THR A 22 -13.80 7.76 -28.14
CA THR A 22 -14.74 6.75 -27.64
C THR A 22 -14.36 6.28 -26.23
N ILE A 23 -13.05 6.05 -26.01
CA ILE A 23 -12.58 5.67 -24.69
C ILE A 23 -12.81 6.80 -23.68
N ALA A 24 -12.51 8.04 -24.09
CA ALA A 24 -12.72 9.20 -23.22
C ALA A 24 -14.21 9.38 -22.89
N ASP A 25 -15.09 9.14 -23.85
CA ASP A 25 -16.53 9.23 -23.59
C ASP A 25 -16.97 8.23 -22.51
N TYR A 26 -16.44 7.01 -22.57
CA TYR A 26 -16.69 5.99 -21.55
C TYR A 26 -16.20 6.47 -20.17
N MET A 27 -14.98 6.96 -20.12
CA MET A 27 -14.40 7.42 -18.85
C MET A 27 -15.16 8.65 -18.33
N ASN A 28 -15.55 9.57 -19.21
CA ASN A 28 -16.30 10.75 -18.81
C ASN A 28 -17.69 10.39 -18.27
N HIS A 29 -18.30 9.35 -18.81
CA HIS A 29 -19.57 8.86 -18.26
C HIS A 29 -19.39 8.44 -16.80
N LEU A 30 -18.28 7.72 -16.52
CA LEU A 30 -17.99 7.30 -15.16
C LEU A 30 -17.67 8.49 -14.25
N ILE A 31 -16.92 9.46 -14.76
CA ILE A 31 -16.61 10.69 -14.00
C ILE A 31 -17.91 11.42 -13.64
N ASP A 32 -18.82 11.52 -14.60
CA ASP A 32 -20.08 12.25 -14.37
C ASP A 32 -20.95 11.54 -13.34
N ILE A 33 -20.85 10.22 -13.22
CA ILE A 33 -21.53 9.45 -12.19
C ILE A 33 -20.91 9.70 -10.80
N GLY A 34 -19.63 10.09 -10.76
CA GLY A 34 -18.96 10.37 -9.49
C GLY A 34 -17.65 9.64 -9.27
N VAL A 35 -17.15 8.94 -10.29
CA VAL A 35 -15.85 8.26 -10.18
C VAL A 35 -14.74 9.31 -10.10
N ALA A 36 -13.79 9.10 -9.18
CA ALA A 36 -12.76 10.08 -8.88
C ALA A 36 -11.42 9.83 -9.60
N GLY A 37 -11.25 8.65 -10.21
CA GLY A 37 -9.98 8.37 -10.87
C GLY A 37 -9.94 6.99 -11.46
N PHE A 38 -8.80 6.65 -12.06
CA PHE A 38 -8.67 5.42 -12.84
C PHE A 38 -7.28 4.79 -12.67
N ARG A 39 -7.26 3.47 -12.66
CA ARG A 39 -6.05 2.69 -12.89
C ARG A 39 -6.01 2.37 -14.38
N ILE A 40 -4.95 2.75 -15.04
CA ILE A 40 -4.78 2.44 -16.48
C ILE A 40 -3.98 1.15 -16.56
N ASP A 41 -4.68 0.07 -16.87
CA ASP A 41 -4.08 -1.25 -17.00
C ASP A 41 -3.16 -1.30 -18.22
N ALA A 42 -2.09 -2.09 -18.12
CA ALA A 42 -1.21 -2.37 -19.26
C ALA A 42 -0.68 -1.10 -19.94
N SER A 43 -0.44 -0.05 -19.17
CA SER A 43 0.04 1.22 -19.71
C SER A 43 1.34 1.05 -20.49
N LYS A 44 2.21 0.14 -20.02
CA LYS A 44 3.49 -0.15 -20.67
C LYS A 44 3.31 -0.57 -22.13
N HIS A 45 2.14 -1.10 -22.46
CA HIS A 45 1.84 -1.61 -23.80
C HIS A 45 1.13 -0.57 -24.67
N MET A 46 1.07 0.68 -24.20
CA MET A 46 0.50 1.80 -24.94
C MET A 46 1.54 2.93 -24.96
N TRP A 47 1.50 3.75 -26.01
CA TRP A 47 2.40 4.90 -26.06
C TRP A 47 1.95 5.96 -25.05
N PRO A 48 2.87 6.56 -24.30
CA PRO A 48 2.48 7.59 -23.31
C PRO A 48 1.68 8.73 -23.93
N GLY A 49 2.03 9.14 -25.16
CA GLY A 49 1.32 10.21 -25.83
C GLY A 49 -0.11 9.84 -26.22
N ASP A 50 -0.35 8.56 -26.52
CA ASP A 50 -1.71 8.10 -26.81
C ASP A 50 -2.56 8.13 -25.55
N ILE A 51 -2.00 7.69 -24.43
CA ILE A 51 -2.70 7.77 -23.12
C ILE A 51 -2.99 9.24 -22.81
N LYS A 52 -1.99 10.11 -23.00
CA LYS A 52 -2.17 11.53 -22.72
C LYS A 52 -3.31 12.12 -23.55
N ALA A 53 -3.41 11.73 -24.82
CA ALA A 53 -4.47 12.25 -25.68
C ALA A 53 -5.85 11.87 -25.19
N VAL A 54 -5.99 10.66 -24.64
CA VAL A 54 -7.27 10.26 -24.01
C VAL A 54 -7.53 11.08 -22.76
N LEU A 55 -6.51 11.19 -21.88
CA LEU A 55 -6.69 11.88 -20.60
C LEU A 55 -6.99 13.37 -20.79
N ASP A 56 -6.43 13.97 -21.85
CA ASP A 56 -6.70 15.39 -22.13
C ASP A 56 -8.16 15.65 -22.49
N LYS A 57 -8.91 14.61 -22.86
CA LYS A 57 -10.33 14.73 -23.22
C LYS A 57 -11.23 14.54 -22.00
N LEU A 58 -10.69 14.26 -20.81
CA LEU A 58 -11.49 13.94 -19.64
C LEU A 58 -12.04 15.19 -18.98
N HIS A 59 -13.27 15.08 -18.47
CA HIS A 59 -13.93 16.12 -17.68
C HIS A 59 -13.22 16.30 -16.33
N ASN A 60 -13.40 17.44 -15.70
CA ASN A 60 -13.13 17.59 -14.29
C ASN A 60 -14.14 16.76 -13.49
N LEU A 61 -13.82 16.49 -12.23
CA LEU A 61 -14.67 15.68 -11.37
C LEU A 61 -16.00 16.38 -11.08
N ASN A 62 -17.02 15.57 -10.80
CA ASN A 62 -18.36 16.06 -10.53
C ASN A 62 -18.38 16.94 -9.28
N THR A 63 -18.83 18.18 -9.42
CA THR A 63 -18.84 19.14 -8.33
C THR A 63 -19.86 18.81 -7.24
N ARG A 64 -20.74 17.84 -7.48
CA ARG A 64 -21.62 17.35 -6.42
C ARG A 64 -20.82 16.76 -5.27
N TRP A 65 -19.64 16.18 -5.56
CA TRP A 65 -18.82 15.49 -4.55
C TRP A 65 -17.41 16.03 -4.43
N PHE A 66 -16.94 16.82 -5.37
CA PHE A 66 -15.54 17.28 -5.40
C PHE A 66 -15.49 18.78 -5.67
N SER A 67 -14.41 19.42 -5.23
CA SER A 67 -14.20 20.84 -5.47
C SER A 67 -14.14 21.14 -6.96
N GLU A 68 -14.65 22.29 -7.35
CA GLU A 68 -14.62 22.73 -8.74
C GLU A 68 -13.17 22.72 -9.25
N GLY A 69 -12.99 22.20 -10.47
CA GLY A 69 -11.69 22.14 -11.08
C GLY A 69 -10.85 20.92 -10.71
N SER A 70 -11.38 20.04 -9.83
CA SER A 70 -10.66 18.82 -9.47
C SER A 70 -10.49 17.92 -10.68
N LYS A 71 -9.27 17.39 -10.85
CA LYS A 71 -8.94 16.49 -11.96
C LYS A 71 -9.04 15.04 -11.51
N PRO A 72 -9.33 14.11 -12.44
CA PRO A 72 -9.31 12.69 -12.09
C PRO A 72 -7.93 12.26 -11.61
N PHE A 73 -7.91 11.40 -10.60
CA PHE A 73 -6.66 10.78 -10.13
C PHE A 73 -6.30 9.67 -11.11
N ILE A 74 -5.06 9.68 -11.59
CA ILE A 74 -4.62 8.70 -12.58
C ILE A 74 -3.41 7.97 -12.04
N PHE A 75 -3.44 6.63 -12.09
CA PHE A 75 -2.22 5.88 -11.96
C PHE A 75 -2.17 4.78 -13.03
N GLN A 76 -0.95 4.53 -13.47
CA GLN A 76 -0.69 3.70 -14.64
C GLN A 76 0.08 2.47 -14.22
N GLU A 77 -0.38 1.30 -14.66
CA GLU A 77 0.34 0.07 -14.37
C GLU A 77 1.48 -0.07 -15.36
N VAL A 78 2.70 0.12 -14.86
CA VAL A 78 3.93 -0.08 -15.63
C VAL A 78 4.86 -0.93 -14.78
N ILE A 79 5.18 -2.13 -15.26
CA ILE A 79 6.13 -2.99 -14.55
C ILE A 79 7.52 -2.66 -15.03
N ASP A 80 8.31 -2.06 -14.13
CA ASP A 80 9.69 -1.67 -14.42
C ASP A 80 10.52 -1.93 -13.16
N LEU A 81 11.17 -3.10 -13.12
CA LEU A 81 12.03 -3.46 -11.99
C LEU A 81 13.47 -3.04 -12.20
N GLY A 82 13.72 -2.26 -13.24
CA GLY A 82 15.06 -1.85 -13.64
C GLY A 82 15.58 -2.68 -14.79
N GLY A 83 16.35 -2.08 -15.65
CA GLY A 83 16.95 -2.78 -16.78
C GLY A 83 16.02 -3.12 -17.94
N GLU A 84 14.77 -2.69 -17.86
CA GLU A 84 13.82 -2.96 -18.93
C GLU A 84 13.87 -1.86 -20.00
N PRO A 85 13.54 -2.19 -21.25
CA PRO A 85 13.61 -1.18 -22.32
C PRO A 85 12.58 -0.06 -22.18
N ILE A 86 11.43 -0.36 -21.55
CA ILE A 86 10.39 0.65 -21.34
C ILE A 86 10.44 1.05 -19.86
N LYS A 87 10.60 2.36 -19.63
CA LYS A 87 10.84 2.90 -18.30
C LYS A 87 9.60 3.57 -17.71
N SER A 88 9.44 3.44 -16.41
CA SER A 88 8.35 4.11 -15.68
C SER A 88 8.32 5.61 -15.97
N GLN A 89 9.50 6.23 -16.06
CA GLN A 89 9.58 7.70 -16.22
C GLN A 89 8.94 8.20 -17.48
N GLU A 90 8.79 7.35 -18.50
CA GLU A 90 8.13 7.76 -19.75
C GLU A 90 6.66 8.12 -19.51
N TYR A 91 6.07 7.65 -18.43
CA TYR A 91 4.65 7.80 -18.11
C TYR A 91 4.37 8.84 -17.04
N PHE A 92 5.41 9.47 -16.49
CA PHE A 92 5.25 10.41 -15.37
C PHE A 92 4.39 11.62 -15.72
N GLY A 93 4.39 12.02 -16.98
CA GLY A 93 3.59 13.17 -17.41
C GLY A 93 2.10 12.95 -17.37
N ASN A 94 1.66 11.70 -17.31
CA ASN A 94 0.23 11.35 -17.35
C ASN A 94 -0.38 11.19 -15.97
N GLY A 95 0.44 10.98 -14.95
CA GLY A 95 -0.05 10.72 -13.61
C GLY A 95 0.94 9.87 -12.82
N ARG A 96 0.45 9.24 -11.76
CA ARG A 96 1.30 8.37 -10.98
C ARG A 96 1.52 7.06 -11.71
N VAL A 97 2.56 6.34 -11.30
CA VAL A 97 2.96 5.07 -11.90
C VAL A 97 3.20 4.06 -10.79
N THR A 98 2.80 2.82 -11.02
CA THR A 98 3.01 1.75 -10.04
C THR A 98 4.50 1.52 -9.81
N GLU A 99 4.93 1.54 -8.54
CA GLU A 99 6.33 1.27 -8.18
C GLU A 99 6.45 -0.16 -7.68
N PHE A 100 6.66 -1.08 -8.60
CA PHE A 100 6.73 -2.50 -8.27
C PHE A 100 7.96 -2.88 -7.45
N LYS A 101 9.00 -2.06 -7.45
CA LYS A 101 10.18 -2.34 -6.62
C LYS A 101 9.85 -2.25 -5.13
N TYR A 102 8.87 -1.43 -4.78
CA TYR A 102 8.53 -1.16 -3.37
C TYR A 102 8.18 -2.45 -2.62
N GLY A 103 7.16 -3.16 -3.09
CA GLY A 103 6.71 -4.38 -2.41
C GLY A 103 7.75 -5.48 -2.43
N ALA A 104 8.47 -5.61 -3.54
CA ALA A 104 9.51 -6.63 -3.66
C ALA A 104 10.63 -6.41 -2.65
N LYS A 105 11.10 -5.17 -2.53
CA LYS A 105 12.19 -4.86 -1.60
C LYS A 105 11.72 -4.94 -0.15
N LEU A 106 10.54 -4.42 0.14
CA LEU A 106 10.01 -4.46 1.51
C LEU A 106 9.83 -5.91 1.96
N GLY A 107 9.34 -6.77 1.07
CA GLY A 107 9.21 -8.19 1.39
C GLY A 107 10.54 -8.84 1.73
N THR A 108 11.57 -8.53 0.95
CA THR A 108 12.91 -9.06 1.21
C THR A 108 13.41 -8.62 2.59
N VAL A 109 13.20 -7.35 2.92
CA VAL A 109 13.64 -6.81 4.21
C VAL A 109 12.91 -7.50 5.38
N LEU A 110 11.60 -7.61 5.29
CA LEU A 110 10.83 -8.19 6.39
C LEU A 110 11.06 -9.68 6.53
N ARG A 111 11.38 -10.38 5.44
CA ARG A 111 11.75 -11.79 5.50
C ARG A 111 13.19 -11.98 5.96
N LYS A 112 13.96 -10.90 6.06
CA LYS A 112 15.38 -10.92 6.44
C LYS A 112 16.25 -11.72 5.44
N TRP A 113 15.83 -11.72 4.18
CA TRP A 113 16.57 -12.41 3.13
C TRP A 113 17.76 -11.57 2.71
N ASN A 114 18.82 -12.24 2.27
CA ASN A 114 20.03 -11.60 1.70
C ASN A 114 20.67 -10.59 2.66
N GLY A 115 20.57 -10.85 3.96
CA GLY A 115 21.16 -9.97 4.96
C GLY A 115 20.41 -8.65 5.16
N GLU A 116 19.24 -8.50 4.56
CA GLU A 116 18.45 -7.28 4.73
C GLU A 116 17.84 -7.20 6.13
N LYS A 117 17.66 -5.99 6.60
CA LYS A 117 17.09 -5.75 7.93
C LYS A 117 16.39 -4.40 7.99
N LEU A 118 15.50 -4.24 8.97
CA LEU A 118 14.71 -3.02 9.09
C LEU A 118 15.60 -1.77 9.24
N ALA A 119 16.77 -1.89 9.88
CA ALA A 119 17.64 -0.74 10.07
C ALA A 119 18.03 -0.10 8.73
N TYR A 120 18.04 -0.86 7.65
CA TYR A 120 18.42 -0.35 6.33
C TYR A 120 17.32 0.51 5.70
N LEU A 121 16.13 0.55 6.30
CA LEU A 121 15.02 1.35 5.76
C LEU A 121 15.13 2.83 6.09
N LYS A 122 16.21 3.25 6.75
CA LYS A 122 16.39 4.65 7.12
C LYS A 122 16.26 5.59 5.92
N ASN A 123 16.77 5.20 4.76
CA ASN A 123 16.71 6.01 3.54
C ASN A 123 15.67 5.49 2.54
N TRP A 124 14.64 4.82 3.03
CA TRP A 124 13.59 4.22 2.21
C TRP A 124 12.94 5.24 1.29
N GLY A 125 12.62 4.82 0.08
CA GLY A 125 12.05 5.66 -0.93
C GLY A 125 13.04 5.92 -2.05
N GLU A 126 13.24 7.16 -2.40
CA GLU A 126 14.14 7.50 -3.52
C GLU A 126 15.57 7.02 -3.24
N GLY A 127 15.97 6.95 -1.97
CA GLY A 127 17.29 6.44 -1.60
C GLY A 127 17.49 4.97 -1.93
N TRP A 128 16.41 4.23 -2.18
CA TRP A 128 16.46 2.82 -2.60
C TRP A 128 16.36 2.66 -4.11
N GLY A 129 16.41 3.76 -4.85
CA GLY A 129 16.32 3.71 -6.31
C GLY A 129 14.90 3.71 -6.83
N PHE A 130 13.92 4.05 -5.98
CA PHE A 130 12.53 4.13 -6.41
C PHE A 130 12.29 5.46 -7.14
N MET A 131 11.18 5.52 -7.87
CA MET A 131 10.81 6.72 -8.59
C MET A 131 10.49 7.88 -7.65
N PRO A 132 10.40 9.11 -8.15
CA PRO A 132 10.05 10.24 -7.26
C PRO A 132 8.76 9.97 -6.50
N SER A 133 8.73 10.36 -5.24
CA SER A 133 7.61 10.09 -4.35
C SER A 133 6.28 10.59 -4.92
N ASN A 134 6.30 11.77 -5.54
CA ASN A 134 5.06 12.35 -6.07
C ASN A 134 4.59 11.67 -7.36
N ARG A 135 5.35 10.71 -7.88
CA ARG A 135 4.95 9.93 -9.04
C ARG A 135 4.59 8.50 -8.70
N ALA A 136 4.90 8.06 -7.48
CA ALA A 136 4.81 6.65 -7.11
C ALA A 136 3.43 6.28 -6.55
N LEU A 137 2.88 5.18 -7.07
CA LEU A 137 1.74 4.48 -6.47
C LEU A 137 2.33 3.22 -5.84
N VAL A 138 2.21 3.08 -4.53
CA VAL A 138 2.89 2.01 -3.80
C VAL A 138 1.92 1.06 -3.13
N PHE A 139 2.35 -0.18 -3.00
CA PHE A 139 1.55 -1.25 -2.42
C PHE A 139 2.49 -2.37 -1.97
N VAL A 140 2.06 -3.14 -0.99
CA VAL A 140 2.83 -4.30 -0.54
C VAL A 140 2.63 -5.45 -1.53
N ASP A 141 1.38 -5.66 -1.96
CA ASP A 141 1.04 -6.62 -3.01
C ASP A 141 -0.11 -6.09 -3.85
N ASN A 142 -0.33 -6.72 -5.00
CA ASN A 142 -1.51 -6.44 -5.81
C ASN A 142 -2.11 -7.75 -6.29
N HIS A 143 -3.17 -7.66 -7.10
CA HIS A 143 -3.92 -8.82 -7.55
C HIS A 143 -3.09 -9.77 -8.44
N ASP A 144 -2.06 -9.24 -9.08
CA ASP A 144 -1.17 -10.05 -9.92
C ASP A 144 -0.03 -10.64 -9.12
N ASN A 145 0.76 -9.78 -8.43
CA ASN A 145 1.97 -10.29 -7.81
C ASN A 145 1.70 -11.15 -6.59
N GLN A 146 0.52 -11.00 -5.96
CA GLN A 146 0.18 -11.92 -4.85
C GLN A 146 0.02 -13.36 -5.34
N ARG A 147 -0.19 -13.56 -6.63
CA ARG A 147 -0.32 -14.88 -7.24
C ARG A 147 0.91 -15.29 -8.06
N GLY A 148 1.97 -14.50 -7.99
CA GLY A 148 3.17 -14.78 -8.75
C GLY A 148 3.12 -14.30 -10.19
N HIS A 149 2.12 -13.52 -10.55
CA HIS A 149 1.98 -12.99 -11.91
C HIS A 149 2.64 -11.62 -12.01
N GLY A 150 2.88 -11.18 -13.24
CA GLY A 150 3.44 -9.86 -13.49
C GLY A 150 4.79 -9.69 -12.83
N ALA A 151 4.92 -8.71 -11.94
CA ALA A 151 6.15 -8.46 -11.20
C ALA A 151 6.19 -9.27 -9.90
N GLY A 152 5.59 -10.43 -9.91
CA GLY A 152 5.61 -11.32 -8.74
C GLY A 152 6.99 -11.85 -8.48
N GLY A 153 7.18 -12.32 -7.29
CA GLY A 153 8.43 -12.93 -6.87
C GLY A 153 8.25 -13.48 -5.48
N ALA A 154 9.18 -14.33 -5.08
CA ALA A 154 9.02 -15.05 -3.82
C ALA A 154 8.98 -14.12 -2.61
N SER A 155 9.55 -12.90 -2.73
CA SER A 155 9.59 -11.98 -1.59
C SER A 155 8.26 -11.29 -1.32
N ILE A 156 7.34 -11.27 -2.28
CA ILE A 156 6.09 -10.51 -2.12
C ILE A 156 5.31 -11.04 -0.91
N LEU A 157 4.99 -10.14 0.01
CA LEU A 157 4.18 -10.49 1.17
C LEU A 157 2.71 -10.39 0.80
N THR A 158 1.92 -11.32 1.31
CA THR A 158 0.48 -11.34 1.08
C THR A 158 -0.24 -11.69 2.38
N PHE A 159 -1.58 -11.71 2.33
CA PHE A 159 -2.36 -12.08 3.50
C PHE A 159 -2.02 -13.49 4.02
N TRP A 160 -1.47 -14.35 3.18
CA TRP A 160 -1.03 -15.68 3.62
C TRP A 160 0.12 -15.58 4.64
N ASP A 161 0.89 -14.49 4.59
CA ASP A 161 2.00 -14.20 5.52
C ASP A 161 1.55 -13.15 6.53
N SER A 162 0.46 -13.40 7.24
CA SER A 162 -0.31 -12.35 7.90
C SER A 162 0.51 -11.49 8.86
N ARG A 163 1.42 -12.07 9.64
CA ARG A 163 2.21 -11.29 10.61
C ARG A 163 3.11 -10.28 9.90
N LEU A 164 3.91 -10.75 8.95
CA LEU A 164 4.81 -9.85 8.21
C LEU A 164 4.02 -8.91 7.31
N TYR A 165 2.89 -9.38 6.79
CA TYR A 165 2.05 -8.55 5.93
C TYR A 165 1.52 -7.32 6.67
N LYS A 166 1.01 -7.54 7.90
CA LYS A 166 0.53 -6.43 8.72
C LYS A 166 1.65 -5.44 9.00
N MET A 167 2.86 -5.95 9.28
CA MET A 167 4.01 -5.09 9.53
C MET A 167 4.38 -4.30 8.27
N GLY A 168 4.39 -4.96 7.11
CA GLY A 168 4.71 -4.29 5.85
C GLY A 168 3.71 -3.22 5.49
N VAL A 169 2.42 -3.54 5.59
CA VAL A 169 1.37 -2.54 5.31
C VAL A 169 1.45 -1.40 6.32
N GLY A 170 1.69 -1.71 7.59
CA GLY A 170 1.85 -0.69 8.62
C GLY A 170 3.02 0.24 8.31
N PHE A 171 4.15 -0.32 7.91
CA PHE A 171 5.30 0.49 7.53
C PHE A 171 4.98 1.38 6.33
N MET A 172 4.37 0.80 5.30
CA MET A 172 3.98 1.55 4.11
C MET A 172 3.08 2.73 4.48
N LEU A 173 2.08 2.48 5.31
CA LEU A 173 1.13 3.53 5.68
C LEU A 173 1.75 4.59 6.58
N ALA A 174 2.74 4.22 7.40
CA ALA A 174 3.41 5.17 8.30
C ALA A 174 4.41 6.06 7.57
N HIS A 175 5.04 5.55 6.52
CA HIS A 175 6.13 6.24 5.83
C HIS A 175 5.56 7.20 4.77
N PRO A 176 6.14 8.39 4.59
CA PRO A 176 5.54 9.38 3.68
C PRO A 176 5.71 9.08 2.19
N TYR A 177 6.58 8.15 1.80
CA TYR A 177 6.86 7.90 0.39
C TYR A 177 5.62 7.40 -0.34
N GLY A 178 5.31 8.04 -1.47
CA GLY A 178 4.32 7.55 -2.42
C GLY A 178 2.87 7.74 -2.00
N PHE A 179 1.98 7.37 -2.90
CA PHE A 179 0.54 7.28 -2.63
C PHE A 179 0.21 5.80 -2.41
N THR A 180 -0.36 5.47 -1.28
CA THR A 180 -0.51 4.07 -0.86
C THR A 180 -1.81 3.45 -1.33
N ARG A 181 -1.75 2.15 -1.59
CA ARG A 181 -2.91 1.35 -1.95
C ARG A 181 -2.91 0.09 -1.10
N VAL A 182 -4.05 -0.21 -0.48
CA VAL A 182 -4.22 -1.40 0.36
C VAL A 182 -5.01 -2.44 -0.43
N MET A 183 -4.53 -3.67 -0.42
CA MET A 183 -5.17 -4.78 -1.12
C MET A 183 -6.37 -5.29 -0.34
N SER A 184 -7.39 -5.76 -1.06
CA SER A 184 -8.50 -6.51 -0.47
C SER A 184 -8.67 -7.79 -1.29
N SER A 185 -8.45 -8.93 -0.66
CA SER A 185 -8.27 -10.20 -1.35
C SER A 185 -9.40 -11.17 -1.06
N PHE A 186 -9.35 -12.31 -1.72
CA PHE A 186 -10.15 -13.49 -1.37
C PHE A 186 -9.24 -14.71 -1.28
N ARG A 187 -9.67 -15.70 -0.52
CA ARG A 187 -8.92 -16.96 -0.41
C ARG A 187 -9.29 -17.88 -1.55
N TRP A 188 -8.33 -18.71 -1.91
CA TRP A 188 -8.54 -19.77 -2.88
C TRP A 188 -7.69 -20.95 -2.43
N SER A 189 -7.99 -22.15 -2.93
CA SER A 189 -7.24 -23.36 -2.56
C SER A 189 -5.93 -23.41 -3.33
N ARG A 190 -4.86 -22.91 -2.74
CA ARG A 190 -3.54 -22.97 -3.35
C ARG A 190 -3.07 -24.41 -3.49
N ASN A 191 -2.36 -24.69 -4.57
CA ASN A 191 -1.77 -26.01 -4.80
C ASN A 191 -0.38 -25.80 -5.40
N PHE A 192 0.65 -25.93 -4.57
CA PHE A 192 2.02 -25.69 -5.03
C PHE A 192 2.63 -26.94 -5.61
N GLN A 193 3.12 -26.84 -6.85
CA GLN A 193 3.87 -27.89 -7.52
C GLN A 193 5.13 -27.25 -8.05
N ASN A 194 6.29 -27.77 -7.61
CA ASN A 194 7.60 -27.21 -7.97
C ASN A 194 7.68 -25.71 -7.68
N GLY A 195 7.13 -25.28 -6.55
CA GLY A 195 7.20 -23.89 -6.13
C GLY A 195 6.23 -22.94 -6.82
N VAL A 196 5.35 -23.46 -7.68
CA VAL A 196 4.37 -22.64 -8.41
C VAL A 196 2.97 -23.08 -8.00
N ASP A 197 2.11 -22.11 -7.68
CA ASP A 197 0.71 -22.40 -7.36
C ASP A 197 -0.03 -22.68 -8.69
N VAL A 198 -0.37 -23.94 -8.92
CA VAL A 198 -1.07 -24.33 -10.15
C VAL A 198 -2.55 -23.97 -10.09
N ASN A 199 -3.03 -23.45 -8.95
CA ASN A 199 -4.40 -22.97 -8.79
C ASN A 199 -4.48 -21.45 -8.84
N ASP A 200 -3.48 -20.80 -9.36
CA ASP A 200 -3.41 -19.33 -9.40
C ASP A 200 -4.50 -18.70 -10.27
N TRP A 201 -5.25 -19.52 -11.01
CA TRP A 201 -6.34 -19.06 -11.88
C TRP A 201 -7.69 -18.99 -11.18
N ILE A 202 -7.81 -19.57 -9.98
CA ILE A 202 -9.12 -19.66 -9.32
C ILE A 202 -9.66 -18.27 -8.99
N GLY A 203 -10.92 -18.05 -9.36
CA GLY A 203 -11.59 -16.77 -9.15
C GLY A 203 -12.20 -16.62 -7.78
N PRO A 204 -13.05 -15.60 -7.61
CA PRO A 204 -13.59 -15.27 -6.29
C PRO A 204 -14.52 -16.33 -5.72
N PRO A 205 -14.74 -16.31 -4.41
CA PRO A 205 -15.62 -17.32 -3.77
C PRO A 205 -16.99 -17.36 -4.43
N ASN A 206 -17.45 -18.55 -4.76
CA ASN A 206 -18.73 -18.68 -5.44
C ASN A 206 -19.35 -20.04 -5.16
N ASN A 207 -20.66 -20.11 -5.36
CA ASN A 207 -21.42 -21.35 -5.38
C ASN A 207 -21.97 -21.52 -6.79
N ASN A 208 -21.41 -22.44 -7.53
CA ASN A 208 -21.85 -22.73 -8.91
C ASN A 208 -21.92 -21.45 -9.75
N GLY A 209 -20.88 -20.62 -9.65
CA GLY A 209 -20.76 -19.40 -10.47
C GLY A 209 -21.45 -18.18 -9.90
N VAL A 210 -22.18 -18.32 -8.80
CA VAL A 210 -22.81 -17.18 -8.13
C VAL A 210 -21.87 -16.70 -7.02
N ILE A 211 -21.41 -15.47 -7.11
CA ILE A 211 -20.44 -14.91 -6.15
C ILE A 211 -21.05 -14.91 -4.75
N LYS A 212 -20.28 -15.38 -3.78
CA LYS A 212 -20.70 -15.36 -2.38
C LYS A 212 -20.69 -13.96 -1.83
N GLU A 213 -21.67 -13.64 -1.01
CA GLU A 213 -21.71 -12.35 -0.31
C GLU A 213 -20.53 -12.21 0.64
N VAL A 214 -20.08 -10.99 0.82
CA VAL A 214 -19.08 -10.66 1.83
C VAL A 214 -19.83 -10.53 3.16
N THR A 215 -19.63 -11.50 4.06
CA THR A 215 -20.23 -11.40 5.40
C THR A 215 -19.24 -10.73 6.34
N ILE A 216 -19.77 -10.05 7.35
CA ILE A 216 -18.94 -9.34 8.34
C ILE A 216 -19.07 -10.06 9.68
N ASN A 217 -17.94 -10.50 10.20
CA ASN A 217 -17.89 -11.19 11.49
C ASN A 217 -17.97 -10.17 12.65
N PRO A 218 -18.31 -10.66 13.86
CA PRO A 218 -18.35 -9.74 15.02
C PRO A 218 -17.06 -8.96 15.26
N ASP A 219 -15.90 -9.53 14.91
CA ASP A 219 -14.60 -8.85 15.08
C ASP A 219 -14.29 -7.93 13.89
N THR A 220 -15.28 -7.71 13.01
CA THR A 220 -15.22 -6.87 11.82
C THR A 220 -14.38 -7.40 10.67
N THR A 221 -13.85 -8.62 10.79
CA THR A 221 -13.22 -9.30 9.64
C THR A 221 -14.33 -9.87 8.74
N CYS A 222 -13.94 -10.34 7.56
CA CYS A 222 -14.90 -10.87 6.59
C CYS A 222 -14.95 -12.39 6.61
N GLY A 223 -16.11 -12.93 6.23
CA GLY A 223 -16.29 -14.36 6.06
C GLY A 223 -16.48 -14.74 4.60
N ASN A 224 -16.89 -16.01 4.38
CA ASN A 224 -17.13 -16.56 3.05
C ASN A 224 -15.89 -16.49 2.15
N ASP A 225 -14.70 -16.67 2.76
CA ASP A 225 -13.42 -16.66 2.04
C ASP A 225 -13.02 -15.29 1.49
N TRP A 226 -13.70 -14.23 1.89
CA TRP A 226 -13.23 -12.87 1.63
C TRP A 226 -12.26 -12.51 2.75
N VAL A 227 -11.10 -11.94 2.38
CA VAL A 227 -10.05 -11.62 3.36
C VAL A 227 -10.27 -10.25 3.96
N CYS A 228 -10.56 -9.27 3.13
CA CYS A 228 -10.82 -7.89 3.56
C CYS A 228 -9.68 -7.35 4.43
N GLU A 229 -8.46 -7.40 3.93
CA GLU A 229 -7.29 -6.93 4.70
C GLU A 229 -7.48 -5.49 5.17
N HIS A 230 -8.21 -4.70 4.40
CA HIS A 230 -8.48 -3.31 4.77
C HIS A 230 -9.32 -3.19 6.05
N ARG A 231 -9.98 -4.28 6.46
CA ARG A 231 -10.77 -4.29 7.69
C ARG A 231 -9.99 -4.87 8.88
N TRP A 232 -8.80 -5.42 8.65
CA TRP A 232 -7.98 -5.92 9.75
C TRP A 232 -7.62 -4.75 10.66
N ARG A 233 -7.75 -4.97 11.96
CA ARG A 233 -7.58 -3.90 12.96
C ARG A 233 -6.27 -3.12 12.75
N GLN A 234 -5.17 -3.83 12.57
CA GLN A 234 -3.87 -3.20 12.42
C GLN A 234 -3.81 -2.34 11.15
N ILE A 235 -4.42 -2.79 10.09
CA ILE A 235 -4.36 -2.07 8.81
C ILE A 235 -5.30 -0.86 8.83
N ARG A 236 -6.56 -1.04 9.26
CA ARG A 236 -7.49 0.10 9.27
C ARG A 236 -7.00 1.20 10.23
N ASN A 237 -6.39 0.81 11.36
CA ASN A 237 -5.86 1.81 12.30
C ASN A 237 -4.67 2.54 11.70
N MET A 238 -3.86 1.86 10.89
CA MET A 238 -2.74 2.53 10.21
C MET A 238 -3.20 3.44 9.09
N VAL A 239 -4.33 3.16 8.47
CA VAL A 239 -4.92 4.11 7.52
C VAL A 239 -5.29 5.40 8.25
N LYS A 240 -5.89 5.28 9.43
CA LYS A 240 -6.20 6.46 10.25
C LYS A 240 -4.92 7.21 10.62
N PHE A 241 -3.87 6.47 11.03
CA PHE A 241 -2.58 7.08 11.34
C PHE A 241 -2.09 7.91 10.14
N ARG A 242 -2.10 7.32 8.94
CA ARG A 242 -1.63 8.01 7.76
C ARG A 242 -2.42 9.29 7.49
N ASN A 243 -3.72 9.25 7.68
CA ASN A 243 -4.54 10.44 7.47
C ASN A 243 -4.20 11.53 8.49
N VAL A 244 -3.95 11.15 9.75
CA VAL A 244 -3.62 12.12 10.79
C VAL A 244 -2.25 12.77 10.52
N VAL A 245 -1.27 12.00 10.04
CA VAL A 245 0.08 12.52 9.82
C VAL A 245 0.31 13.06 8.42
N ASP A 246 -0.73 13.15 7.61
CA ASP A 246 -0.61 13.61 6.24
C ASP A 246 0.14 14.94 6.18
N GLY A 247 1.14 15.03 5.30
CA GLY A 247 1.95 16.22 5.13
C GLY A 247 3.08 16.39 6.14
N GLN A 248 3.13 15.55 7.18
CA GLN A 248 4.16 15.68 8.19
C GLN A 248 5.47 15.04 7.73
N PRO A 249 6.61 15.65 8.08
CA PRO A 249 7.89 15.12 7.63
C PRO A 249 8.29 13.85 8.36
N PHE A 250 9.16 13.08 7.73
CA PHE A 250 9.78 11.90 8.29
C PHE A 250 10.90 12.37 9.23
N THR A 251 10.79 12.04 10.52
CA THR A 251 11.67 12.62 11.54
C THR A 251 12.12 11.58 12.57
N ASN A 252 13.21 11.90 13.25
CA ASN A 252 13.62 11.20 14.46
C ASN A 252 13.78 9.70 14.30
N TRP A 253 14.40 9.30 13.19
CA TRP A 253 14.67 7.89 12.97
C TRP A 253 15.59 7.33 14.06
N TRP A 254 15.24 6.14 14.55
CA TRP A 254 16.06 5.36 15.45
C TRP A 254 16.06 3.90 14.99
N ASP A 255 17.18 3.22 15.17
CA ASP A 255 17.22 1.77 14.98
C ASP A 255 18.25 1.17 15.92
N ASN A 256 18.12 -0.15 16.14
CA ASN A 256 19.10 -0.88 16.97
C ASN A 256 20.21 -1.52 16.12
N GLY A 257 20.32 -1.12 14.88
CA GLY A 257 21.30 -1.72 13.97
C GLY A 257 20.86 -3.06 13.41
N SER A 258 19.66 -3.51 13.74
CA SER A 258 19.13 -4.78 13.28
C SER A 258 17.67 -4.59 12.88
N ASN A 259 16.74 -5.26 13.56
CA ASN A 259 15.36 -5.28 13.11
C ASN A 259 14.40 -4.58 14.08
N GLN A 260 14.88 -3.58 14.79
CA GLN A 260 14.03 -2.70 15.60
C GLN A 260 14.24 -1.28 15.10
N VAL A 261 13.14 -0.63 14.71
CA VAL A 261 13.21 0.75 14.22
C VAL A 261 12.05 1.56 14.77
N ALA A 262 12.25 2.87 14.80
CA ALA A 262 11.20 3.81 15.21
C ALA A 262 11.42 5.12 14.46
N PHE A 263 10.31 5.82 14.19
CA PHE A 263 10.42 7.15 13.60
C PHE A 263 9.18 7.97 13.90
N GLY A 264 9.31 9.26 13.70
CA GLY A 264 8.22 10.19 13.84
C GLY A 264 7.72 10.72 12.50
N ARG A 265 6.54 11.28 12.53
CA ARG A 265 5.96 12.03 11.43
C ARG A 265 5.68 13.43 11.97
N GLY A 266 6.72 14.28 11.91
CA GLY A 266 6.67 15.58 12.57
C GLY A 266 6.36 15.39 14.06
N ASN A 267 5.46 16.23 14.56
CA ASN A 267 4.98 16.10 15.94
C ASN A 267 3.57 15.49 15.99
N ARG A 268 3.10 14.90 14.89
CA ARG A 268 1.74 14.38 14.79
C ARG A 268 1.68 12.85 14.94
N GLY A 269 2.79 12.15 14.76
CA GLY A 269 2.77 10.69 14.88
C GLY A 269 4.13 10.12 15.20
N PHE A 270 4.11 8.92 15.75
CA PHE A 270 5.32 8.19 16.09
C PHE A 270 5.00 6.70 15.99
N ILE A 271 5.94 5.92 15.47
CA ILE A 271 5.71 4.49 15.29
C ILE A 271 6.99 3.69 15.55
N VAL A 272 6.79 2.46 16.01
CA VAL A 272 7.87 1.52 16.32
C VAL A 272 7.57 0.20 15.62
N PHE A 273 8.58 -0.40 15.04
CA PHE A 273 8.48 -1.74 14.46
C PHE A 273 9.56 -2.64 15.06
N ASN A 274 9.16 -3.84 15.43
CA ASN A 274 10.09 -4.82 15.99
C ASN A 274 9.96 -6.15 15.25
N ASN A 275 10.98 -6.51 14.51
CA ASN A 275 11.04 -7.80 13.81
C ASN A 275 12.23 -8.64 14.31
N ASP A 276 12.76 -8.30 15.51
CA ASP A 276 13.73 -9.14 16.24
C ASP A 276 12.95 -10.00 17.25
N ASP A 277 13.56 -11.00 17.79
CA ASP A 277 12.96 -11.84 18.83
C ASP A 277 13.09 -11.26 20.22
N UNK A 278 13.75 -10.23 20.31
CA UNK A 278 13.94 -9.65 21.62
C UNK A 278 12.97 -8.52 21.80
N UNK A 279 12.79 -8.13 22.92
CA UNK A 279 11.96 -7.00 23.31
C UNK A 279 12.56 -5.74 22.80
N UNK A 280 11.85 -4.97 22.64
CA UNK A 280 12.24 -3.74 22.08
C UNK A 280 12.83 -2.91 23.17
N UNK A 281 13.58 -2.63 23.06
CA UNK A 281 14.26 -1.79 23.92
C UNK A 281 14.49 -0.56 23.21
N UNK A 282 13.65 -0.08 23.06
CA UNK A 282 13.77 1.07 22.32
C UNK A 282 13.92 2.21 23.23
N UNK A 283 14.67 2.59 23.10
CA UNK A 283 14.90 3.76 23.71
C UNK A 283 14.67 4.79 22.77
N UNK A 284 13.79 4.72 22.45
CA UNK A 284 13.40 5.66 21.51
C UNK A 284 13.43 7.01 22.12
N UNK A 285 14.05 7.46 21.75
CA UNK A 285 14.15 8.77 22.06
C UNK A 285 13.11 9.45 21.36
N UNK A 286 12.36 9.21 21.72
CA UNK A 286 11.22 9.77 21.08
C UNK A 286 11.10 11.14 21.52
N UNK A 287 11.37 11.58 20.94
CA UNK A 287 11.24 12.93 21.00
C UNK A 287 9.89 13.28 20.74
N UNK A 288 9.30 12.67 21.10
CA UNK A 288 7.97 13.02 20.94
C UNK A 288 7.59 13.78 22.14
N UNK A 289 7.23 14.45 21.85
CA UNK A 289 6.75 15.28 22.81
C UNK A 289 5.60 14.58 23.44
N UNK A 290 5.59 14.53 24.37
CA UNK A 290 4.61 14.00 25.17
C UNK A 290 3.27 14.16 24.58
N UNK A 291 3.11 13.61 23.85
CA UNK A 291 1.83 13.65 23.29
C UNK A 291 1.14 12.39 23.66
N UNK A 292 0.15 12.40 23.68
CA UNK A 292 -0.60 11.29 24.00
C UNK A 292 -0.58 10.42 22.79
N UNK A 293 -0.13 9.71 22.93
CA UNK A 293 -0.02 8.79 21.88
C UNK A 293 -1.05 7.75 22.06
N UNK A 294 -1.64 7.66 21.23
CA UNK A 294 -2.68 6.68 21.22
C UNK A 294 -2.16 5.52 20.42
N UNK A 295 -2.29 4.68 20.90
CA UNK A 295 -1.85 3.47 20.31
C UNK A 295 -2.86 3.03 19.35
N UNK A 296 -2.71 3.44 18.44
CA UNK A 296 -3.57 3.25 17.32
C UNK A 296 -3.45 1.89 16.68
N UNK A 297 -2.49 1.48 16.85
CA UNK A 297 -2.28 0.20 16.25
C UNK A 297 -2.92 -0.94 16.99
N UNK A 298 -2.89 -0.83 18.09
CA UNK A 298 -3.35 -1.94 18.87
C UNK A 298 -4.71 -1.72 19.46
N UNK A 299 -4.99 -0.75 19.32
CA UNK A 299 -6.22 -0.47 19.97
C UNK A 299 -7.34 -0.79 19.03
N UNK A 300 -8.09 -1.22 19.52
CA UNK A 300 -9.29 -1.55 18.83
C UNK A 300 -10.06 -0.30 18.70
N UNK A 301 -10.33 -0.05 17.98
CA UNK A 301 -10.95 1.08 17.63
C UNK A 301 -11.96 1.60 18.52
N UNK A 302 -12.32 0.99 19.03
CA UNK A 302 -13.24 1.30 19.97
C UNK A 302 -12.70 1.79 21.22
N UNK A 303 -11.93 1.52 21.19
CA UNK A 303 -11.51 1.89 22.42
C UNK A 303 -10.48 2.89 22.30
N UNK A 304 -10.83 3.43 21.66
CA UNK A 304 -9.96 4.38 21.47
C UNK A 304 -9.63 5.08 22.67
N UNK A 305 -10.40 5.09 23.23
CA UNK A 305 -10.22 5.72 24.38
C UNK A 305 -9.44 4.97 25.34
N UNK A 306 -9.62 4.14 25.17
CA UNK A 306 -9.06 3.43 26.18
C UNK A 306 -7.75 2.96 25.89
N UNK A 307 -7.58 3.40 25.13
CA UNK A 307 -6.54 2.95 24.87
C UNK A 307 -5.49 3.45 25.45
N UNK A 308 -5.83 3.89 26.09
CA UNK A 308 -5.03 4.33 26.71
C UNK A 308 -4.09 3.49 27.35
N UNK A 309 -4.49 2.80 27.26
CA UNK A 309 -3.78 1.95 27.90
C UNK A 309 -2.48 1.75 27.45
N UNK A 310 -2.53 1.97 26.63
CA UNK A 310 -1.40 1.79 26.30
C UNK A 310 -0.74 2.93 26.05
N UNK A 311 -1.02 3.79 26.43
CA UNK A 311 -0.67 4.36 26.26
C UNK A 311 0.09 4.42 26.54
N UNK A 312 0.70 3.97 26.87
CA UNK A 312 1.43 3.97 27.18
C UNK A 312 2.05 4.84 27.33
N UNK A 313 1.97 5.33 27.73
CA UNK A 313 2.44 5.99 27.87
C UNK A 313 3.44 6.17 27.34
N UNK A 314 3.30 6.27 26.63
CA UNK A 314 4.14 6.44 25.99
C UNK A 314 4.82 7.46 26.24
N UNK A 315 4.28 7.94 26.63
CA UNK A 315 4.84 8.90 26.95
C UNK A 315 5.92 8.82 27.69
N UNK A 316 5.71 8.40 28.30
CA UNK A 316 6.42 8.57 28.90
C UNK A 316 7.49 8.08 28.72
N UNK A 317 7.64 7.79 28.53
CA UNK A 317 8.44 7.50 28.49
C UNK A 317 8.95 7.10 27.58
N UNK A 318 9.21 7.57 27.13
CA UNK A 318 9.59 7.36 26.58
C UNK A 318 10.08 6.54 26.47
N UNK A 319 10.11 6.03 27.02
CA UNK A 319 10.49 5.22 26.97
C UNK A 319 9.88 4.32 26.70
N UNK A 320 9.26 4.50 26.20
CA UNK A 320 8.62 3.74 25.96
C UNK A 320 8.97 2.54 25.68
N UNK A 321 8.95 2.17 26.18
CA UNK A 321 9.07 1.11 26.04
C UNK A 321 8.17 0.61 25.30
N UNK A 322 8.16 0.80 24.57
CA UNK A 322 7.38 0.39 23.86
C UNK A 322 7.42 -0.93 23.87
N UNK A 323 7.08 -1.29 24.39
CA UNK A 323 6.94 -2.41 24.47
C UNK A 323 6.41 -2.88 23.39
N UNK A 324 6.91 -2.85 22.78
CA UNK A 324 6.51 -3.24 21.74
C UNK A 324 6.20 -4.53 21.83
N UNK A 325 5.45 -4.61 22.03
CA UNK A 325 4.97 -5.72 22.09
C UNK A 325 5.15 -6.38 20.88
N UNK A 326 5.83 -6.65 21.01
CA UNK A 326 6.10 -7.38 19.97
C UNK A 326 5.29 -8.38 19.47
N UNK A 327 5.31 -8.72 19.57
CA UNK A 327 4.95 -9.85 19.03
C UNK A 327 4.02 -9.83 18.00
N UNK A 328 3.60 -9.89 18.04
CA UNK A 328 2.82 -10.35 17.21
C UNK A 328 2.38 -9.39 16.22
N UNK A 329 2.32 -8.82 16.37
CA UNK A 329 1.65 -8.12 15.44
C UNK A 329 2.46 -7.00 15.04
N UNK A 330 2.65 -6.83 14.70
CA UNK A 330 3.30 -5.78 14.35
C UNK A 330 3.35 -4.86 15.42
N UNK A 331 3.91 -4.71 15.80
CA UNK A 331 4.11 -3.85 16.71
C UNK A 331 4.06 -2.60 16.16
N UNK A 332 3.23 -2.32 16.03
CA UNK A 332 3.07 -1.10 15.54
C UNK A 332 2.50 -0.32 16.60
N UNK A 333 3.06 0.29 16.90
CA UNK A 333 2.63 1.14 17.85
C UNK A 333 2.52 2.38 17.21
N UNK A 334 1.65 2.65 17.04
CA UNK A 334 1.40 3.77 16.43
C UNK A 334 1.07 4.72 17.42
N UNK A 335 1.49 5.50 17.34
CA UNK A 335 1.25 6.55 18.16
C UNK A 335 0.81 7.60 17.33
N UNK A 336 -0.08 7.82 17.42
CA UNK A 336 -0.65 8.90 16.74
C UNK A 336 -0.81 9.96 17.72
N UNK A 337 -0.54 10.79 17.47
CA UNK A 337 -0.65 11.90 18.23
C UNK A 337 -1.97 12.43 17.93
N UNK A 338 -2.56 12.35 18.45
CA UNK A 338 -3.87 12.87 18.37
C UNK A 338 -3.82 14.17 19.00
N UNK A 339 -3.92 14.78 18.44
CA UNK A 339 -3.96 16.07 18.91
C UNK A 339 -5.37 16.36 19.06
N UNK A 340 -5.52 16.48 19.82
CA UNK A 340 -6.83 16.77 20.22
C UNK A 340 -7.32 17.87 19.71
#